data_00d3bedcdb9e0571fa8f5ab66c2eabda
#
_entry.id   00d3bedcdb9e0571fa8f5ab66c2eabda
#
_cell.length_a   1.000
_cell.length_b   1.000
_cell.length_c   1.000
_cell.angle_alpha   90.00
_cell.angle_beta   90.00
_cell.angle_gamma   90.00
#
_symmetry.space_group_name_H-M   'P 1'
#
loop_
_entity.id
_entity.type
_entity.pdbx_description
1 polymer ?
#
loop_
_entity_poly.entity_id
_entity_poly.type
_entity_poly.pdbx_seq_one_letter_code
_entity_poly.pdbx_strand_id
1 'polypeptide(L)'
;NLLTTDRDTYAWMQAQVRAHPELGLGGPSLGWVGAALEEVRALARAPSPDLPCLCVCGENERIVDLAAIRARMARWPKGRLVIEPGAEHEVLMERAEIRDRTLDAAAALFDAQAA
;
A
#
# COMPACT_ATOMS: atom_id res chain seq x y z
N ASN A 1 9.32 5.65 12.67
CA ASN A 1 9.14 5.29 11.27
C ASN A 1 8.09 4.17 11.19
N LEU A 2 7.02 4.42 10.47
CA LEU A 2 5.93 3.47 10.21
C LEU A 2 5.89 3.04 8.73
N LEU A 3 6.86 3.50 7.93
CA LEU A 3 6.82 3.30 6.48
C LEU A 3 7.57 2.04 6.07
N THR A 4 8.76 1.81 6.60
CA THR A 4 9.61 0.68 6.22
C THR A 4 10.53 0.26 7.35
N THR A 5 10.89 -1.02 7.39
CA THR A 5 11.94 -1.55 8.28
C THR A 5 13.34 -1.32 7.72
N ASP A 6 13.48 -1.01 6.43
CA ASP A 6 14.76 -0.72 5.79
C ASP A 6 15.27 0.67 6.18
N ARG A 7 16.35 0.69 6.93
CA ARG A 7 16.94 1.94 7.43
C ARG A 7 17.58 2.77 6.33
N ASP A 8 18.16 2.14 5.34
CA ASP A 8 18.87 2.81 4.25
C ASP A 8 17.88 3.48 3.31
N THR A 9 16.80 2.77 2.95
CA THR A 9 15.69 3.33 2.18
C THR A 9 15.04 4.49 2.92
N TYR A 10 14.79 4.36 4.22
CA TYR A 10 14.23 5.45 5.02
C TYR A 10 15.16 6.67 5.08
N ALA A 11 16.47 6.45 5.27
CA ALA A 11 17.47 7.52 5.27
C ALA A 11 17.55 8.22 3.91
N TRP A 12 17.45 7.45 2.83
CA TRP A 12 17.39 7.98 1.46
C TRP A 12 16.16 8.88 1.26
N MET A 13 14.96 8.43 1.65
CA MET A 13 13.74 9.27 1.59
C MET A 13 13.92 10.60 2.33
N GLN A 14 14.44 10.54 3.56
CA GLN A 14 14.67 11.75 4.35
C GLN A 14 15.70 12.67 3.70
N ALA A 15 16.72 12.11 3.01
CA ALA A 15 17.70 12.90 2.29
C ALA A 15 17.07 13.68 1.12
N GLN A 16 16.09 13.08 0.42
CA GLN A 16 15.36 13.78 -0.65
C GLN A 16 14.63 15.01 -0.11
N VAL A 17 13.88 14.86 0.99
CA VAL A 17 13.14 15.98 1.60
C VAL A 17 14.10 17.04 2.16
N ARG A 18 15.28 16.65 2.68
CA ARG A 18 16.28 17.62 3.13
C ARG A 18 16.92 18.40 1.99
N ALA A 19 17.16 17.73 0.86
CA ALA A 19 17.72 18.36 -0.34
C ALA A 19 16.69 19.25 -1.06
N HIS A 20 15.42 18.88 -0.97
CA HIS A 20 14.28 19.52 -1.63
C HIS A 20 13.16 19.77 -0.62
N PRO A 21 13.28 20.82 0.23
CA PRO A 21 12.29 21.11 1.28
C PRO A 21 10.88 21.35 0.75
N GLU A 22 10.74 21.75 -0.50
CA GLU A 22 9.45 21.91 -1.20
C GLU A 22 8.67 20.61 -1.36
N LEU A 23 9.30 19.43 -1.22
CA LEU A 23 8.64 18.13 -1.20
C LEU A 23 7.97 17.81 0.16
N GLY A 24 8.29 18.58 1.19
CA GLY A 24 7.76 18.41 2.53
C GLY A 24 6.40 19.09 2.69
N LEU A 25 5.32 18.43 2.28
CA LEU A 25 3.96 19.01 2.25
C LEU A 25 3.30 19.13 3.64
N GLY A 26 3.90 18.57 4.68
CA GLY A 26 3.28 18.50 6.01
C GLY A 26 2.15 17.45 6.11
N GLY A 27 1.33 17.53 7.16
CA GLY A 27 0.21 16.62 7.37
C GLY A 27 -1.01 16.97 6.52
N PRO A 28 -1.97 16.04 6.39
CA PRO A 28 -3.20 16.26 5.62
C PRO A 28 -4.07 17.35 6.25
N SER A 29 -4.73 18.16 5.42
CA SER A 29 -5.70 19.14 5.90
C SER A 29 -6.99 18.45 6.38
N LEU A 30 -7.75 19.11 7.27
CA LEU A 30 -9.05 18.60 7.72
C LEU A 30 -10.03 18.37 6.57
N GLY A 31 -10.02 19.25 5.55
CA GLY A 31 -10.84 19.09 4.36
C GLY A 31 -10.48 17.83 3.56
N TRP A 32 -9.16 17.57 3.39
CA TRP A 32 -8.70 16.35 2.74
C TRP A 32 -9.12 15.09 3.52
N VAL A 33 -8.93 15.08 4.84
CA VAL A 33 -9.33 13.95 5.70
C VAL A 33 -10.83 13.70 5.61
N GLY A 34 -11.65 14.77 5.63
CA GLY A 34 -13.11 14.66 5.49
C GLY A 34 -13.51 14.00 4.17
N ALA A 35 -12.98 14.51 3.04
CA ALA A 35 -13.26 13.97 1.72
C ALA A 35 -12.77 12.50 1.59
N ALA A 36 -11.58 12.18 2.10
CA ALA A 36 -11.06 10.83 2.07
C ALA A 36 -11.95 9.84 2.86
N LEU A 37 -12.44 10.23 4.04
CA LEU A 37 -13.31 9.39 4.85
C LEU A 37 -14.70 9.19 4.19
N GLU A 38 -15.24 10.19 3.51
CA GLU A 38 -16.49 10.06 2.74
C GLU A 38 -16.31 9.06 1.60
N GLU A 39 -15.22 9.19 0.83
CA GLU A 39 -14.92 8.28 -0.28
C GLU A 39 -14.67 6.85 0.20
N VAL A 40 -13.90 6.66 1.25
CA VAL A 40 -13.66 5.33 1.86
C VAL A 40 -14.99 4.67 2.27
N ARG A 41 -15.92 5.42 2.86
CA ARG A 41 -17.25 4.89 3.22
C ARG A 41 -18.09 4.53 1.99
N ALA A 42 -18.03 5.32 0.93
CA ALA A 42 -18.72 5.03 -0.33
C ALA A 42 -18.14 3.77 -0.99
N LEU A 43 -16.83 3.68 -1.11
CA LEU A 43 -16.12 2.53 -1.68
C LEU A 43 -16.33 1.25 -0.85
N ALA A 44 -16.43 1.35 0.47
CA ALA A 44 -16.71 0.19 1.32
C ALA A 44 -18.05 -0.47 1.01
N ARG A 45 -19.03 0.27 0.48
CA ARG A 45 -20.37 -0.23 0.10
C ARG A 45 -20.43 -0.66 -1.37
N ALA A 46 -19.57 -0.13 -2.21
CA ALA A 46 -19.57 -0.44 -3.64
C ALA A 46 -19.17 -1.91 -3.90
N PRO A 47 -19.71 -2.55 -4.93
CA PRO A 47 -19.23 -3.86 -5.37
C PRO A 47 -17.77 -3.77 -5.81
N SER A 48 -17.02 -4.85 -5.66
CA SER A 48 -15.68 -4.93 -6.21
C SER A 48 -15.76 -5.13 -7.72
N PRO A 49 -14.86 -4.51 -8.51
CA PRO A 49 -14.80 -4.74 -9.94
C PRO A 49 -14.49 -6.21 -10.27
N ASP A 50 -14.97 -6.69 -11.41
CA ASP A 50 -14.61 -8.02 -11.92
C ASP A 50 -13.28 -7.97 -12.70
N LEU A 51 -12.24 -7.49 -12.03
CA LEU A 51 -10.88 -7.38 -12.55
C LEU A 51 -9.91 -8.10 -11.62
N PRO A 52 -8.85 -8.72 -12.16
CA PRO A 52 -7.75 -9.22 -11.34
C PRO A 52 -7.15 -8.11 -10.47
N CYS A 53 -6.91 -8.41 -9.21
CA CYS A 53 -6.34 -7.47 -8.26
C CYS A 53 -5.35 -8.17 -7.33
N LEU A 54 -4.15 -7.62 -7.24
CA LEU A 54 -3.17 -7.98 -6.22
C LEU A 54 -3.11 -6.84 -5.21
N CYS A 55 -3.42 -7.14 -3.96
CA CYS A 55 -3.23 -6.22 -2.83
C CYS A 55 -2.12 -6.79 -1.94
N VAL A 56 -1.09 -6.00 -1.68
CA VAL A 56 0.02 -6.40 -0.80
C VAL A 56 0.09 -5.40 0.35
N CYS A 57 0.14 -5.91 1.57
CA CYS A 57 0.23 -5.09 2.79
C CYS A 57 1.32 -5.65 3.70
N GLY A 58 1.94 -4.79 4.49
CA GLY A 58 2.82 -5.23 5.56
C GLY A 58 2.04 -5.87 6.72
N GLU A 59 2.66 -6.83 7.41
CA GLU A 59 2.08 -7.41 8.63
C GLU A 59 1.99 -6.39 9.76
N ASN A 60 2.96 -5.46 9.82
CA ASN A 60 3.04 -4.39 10.82
C ASN A 60 2.32 -3.09 10.39
N GLU A 61 1.37 -3.19 9.46
CA GLU A 61 0.59 -2.05 8.98
C GLU A 61 -0.13 -1.33 10.13
N ARG A 62 0.12 -0.01 10.24
CA ARG A 62 -0.44 0.84 11.31
C ARG A 62 -0.96 2.19 10.81
N ILE A 63 -0.89 2.43 9.50
CA ILE A 63 -1.35 3.69 8.89
C ILE A 63 -2.77 3.55 8.38
N VAL A 64 -3.10 2.38 7.81
CA VAL A 64 -4.44 2.06 7.34
C VAL A 64 -5.03 0.84 8.06
N ASP A 65 -6.36 0.69 7.99
CA ASP A 65 -7.05 -0.41 8.66
C ASP A 65 -6.91 -1.72 7.86
N LEU A 66 -6.01 -2.59 8.29
CA LEU A 66 -5.78 -3.90 7.70
C LEU A 66 -7.02 -4.81 7.77
N ALA A 67 -7.87 -4.67 8.77
CA ALA A 67 -9.12 -5.44 8.86
C ALA A 67 -10.09 -5.02 7.76
N ALA A 68 -10.20 -3.73 7.47
CA ALA A 68 -11.00 -3.21 6.36
C ALA A 68 -10.46 -3.70 5.00
N ILE A 69 -9.13 -3.73 4.80
CA ILE A 69 -8.50 -4.28 3.59
C ILE A 69 -8.84 -5.77 3.44
N ARG A 70 -8.68 -6.58 4.49
CA ARG A 70 -9.05 -8.01 4.48
C ARG A 70 -10.51 -8.21 4.12
N ALA A 71 -11.42 -7.43 4.72
CA ALA A 71 -12.85 -7.50 4.44
C ALA A 71 -13.18 -7.11 2.99
N ARG A 72 -12.47 -6.13 2.43
CA ARG A 72 -12.61 -5.72 1.02
C ARG A 72 -12.12 -6.82 0.10
N MET A 73 -10.93 -7.35 0.32
CA MET A 73 -10.32 -8.37 -0.54
C MET A 73 -11.08 -9.71 -0.49
N ALA A 74 -11.69 -10.05 0.65
CA ALA A 74 -12.57 -11.22 0.76
C ALA A 74 -13.81 -11.14 -0.15
N ARG A 75 -14.22 -9.95 -0.60
CA ARG A 75 -15.34 -9.71 -1.50
C ARG A 75 -14.92 -9.39 -2.93
N TRP A 76 -13.61 -9.43 -3.24
CA TRP A 76 -13.11 -9.16 -4.59
C TRP A 76 -13.01 -10.47 -5.37
N PRO A 77 -13.84 -10.71 -6.41
CA PRO A 77 -13.98 -12.03 -7.06
C PRO A 77 -12.65 -12.58 -7.62
N LYS A 78 -11.80 -11.69 -8.17
CA LYS A 78 -10.48 -12.02 -8.72
C LYS A 78 -9.36 -11.36 -7.91
N GLY A 79 -9.61 -11.12 -6.61
CA GLY A 79 -8.67 -10.49 -5.71
C GLY A 79 -7.76 -11.49 -5.01
N ARG A 80 -6.50 -11.13 -4.86
CA ARG A 80 -5.51 -11.82 -4.03
C ARG A 80 -4.92 -10.85 -3.03
N LEU A 81 -4.98 -11.19 -1.75
CA LEU A 81 -4.33 -10.44 -0.68
C LEU A 81 -3.06 -11.19 -0.24
N VAL A 82 -1.96 -10.48 -0.18
CA VAL A 82 -0.69 -10.94 0.37
C VAL A 82 -0.35 -10.06 1.58
N ILE A 83 -0.04 -10.68 2.70
CA ILE A 83 0.49 -10.01 3.89
C ILE A 83 1.95 -10.38 4.00
N GLU A 84 2.83 -9.39 3.84
CA GLU A 84 4.28 -9.57 3.92
C GLU A 84 4.75 -9.58 5.38
N PRO A 85 5.30 -10.72 5.86
CA PRO A 85 5.73 -10.85 7.24
C PRO A 85 6.79 -9.81 7.61
N GLY A 86 6.60 -9.15 8.73
CA GLY A 86 7.53 -8.17 9.29
C GLY A 86 7.65 -6.85 8.53
N ALA A 87 6.93 -6.66 7.42
CA ALA A 87 6.93 -5.41 6.66
C ALA A 87 6.05 -4.35 7.33
N GLU A 88 6.41 -3.08 7.15
CA GLU A 88 5.62 -1.91 7.50
C GLU A 88 4.71 -1.48 6.31
N HIS A 89 4.27 -0.22 6.26
CA HIS A 89 3.28 0.29 5.31
C HIS A 89 3.73 0.22 3.84
N GLU A 90 4.98 0.60 3.55
CA GLU A 90 5.50 0.77 2.20
C GLU A 90 6.29 -0.49 1.75
N VAL A 91 5.58 -1.53 1.37
CA VAL A 91 6.20 -2.83 1.01
C VAL A 91 7.22 -2.74 -0.13
N LEU A 92 7.07 -1.78 -1.06
CA LEU A 92 8.04 -1.54 -2.13
C LEU A 92 9.29 -0.78 -1.65
N MET A 93 9.26 -0.23 -0.45
CA MET A 93 10.38 0.44 0.19
C MET A 93 11.06 -0.44 1.25
N GLU A 94 10.60 -1.66 1.41
CA GLU A 94 11.22 -2.65 2.29
C GLU A 94 12.51 -3.23 1.69
N ARG A 95 13.19 -4.05 2.49
CA ARG A 95 14.39 -4.79 2.08
C ARG A 95 14.14 -5.58 0.80
N ALA A 96 15.21 -5.84 0.04
CA ALA A 96 15.14 -6.45 -1.28
C ALA A 96 14.28 -7.72 -1.32
N GLU A 97 14.36 -8.58 -0.30
CA GLU A 97 13.62 -9.84 -0.28
C GLU A 97 12.10 -9.64 -0.27
N ILE A 98 11.59 -8.60 0.38
CA ILE A 98 10.16 -8.27 0.42
C ILE A 98 9.75 -7.54 -0.85
N ARG A 99 10.53 -6.52 -1.22
CA ARG A 99 10.29 -5.73 -2.43
C ARG A 99 10.26 -6.61 -3.68
N ASP A 100 11.25 -7.47 -3.85
CA ASP A 100 11.41 -8.28 -5.05
C ASP A 100 10.27 -9.31 -5.16
N ARG A 101 9.87 -9.98 -4.06
CA ARG A 101 8.67 -10.83 -4.05
C ARG A 101 7.41 -10.07 -4.45
N THR A 102 7.26 -8.83 -4.00
CA THR A 102 6.12 -7.99 -4.34
C THR A 102 6.11 -7.65 -5.83
N LEU A 103 7.28 -7.28 -6.38
CA LEU A 103 7.45 -6.99 -7.81
C LEU A 103 7.22 -8.23 -8.68
N ASP A 104 7.74 -9.38 -8.29
CA ASP A 104 7.53 -10.66 -8.99
C ASP A 104 6.05 -11.04 -9.02
N ALA A 105 5.34 -10.86 -7.89
CA ALA A 105 3.91 -11.13 -7.83
C ALA A 105 3.10 -10.17 -8.71
N ALA A 106 3.50 -8.90 -8.81
CA ALA A 106 2.89 -7.93 -9.69
C ALA A 106 3.16 -8.24 -11.17
N ALA A 107 4.39 -8.58 -11.52
CA ALA A 107 4.77 -9.01 -12.87
C ALA A 107 3.95 -10.23 -13.32
N ALA A 108 3.87 -11.25 -12.46
CA ALA A 108 3.08 -12.45 -12.76
C ALA A 108 1.58 -12.15 -12.96
N LEU A 109 1.02 -11.16 -12.24
CA LEU A 109 -0.35 -10.72 -12.47
C LEU A 109 -0.51 -10.12 -13.88
N PHE A 110 0.41 -9.26 -14.31
CA PHE A 110 0.35 -8.63 -15.64
C PHE A 110 0.56 -9.65 -16.75
N ASP A 111 1.54 -10.54 -16.63
CA ASP A 111 1.80 -11.60 -17.62
C ASP A 111 0.57 -12.50 -17.83
N ALA A 112 -0.14 -12.84 -16.76
CA ALA A 112 -1.36 -13.63 -16.83
C ALA A 112 -2.53 -12.92 -17.54
N GLN A 113 -2.47 -11.60 -17.77
CA GLN A 113 -3.48 -10.83 -18.49
C GLN A 113 -3.06 -10.53 -19.94
N ALA A 114 -1.82 -10.76 -20.29
CA ALA A 114 -1.28 -10.49 -21.64
C ALA A 114 -1.48 -11.67 -22.59
N ALA A 115 -1.89 -12.83 -22.09
CA ALA A 115 -2.16 -14.06 -22.84
C ALA A 115 -3.63 -14.15 -23.24
#